data_5d54ad997dde08e4f2919f2154de3011
#
_entry.id   5d54ad997dde08e4f2919f2154de3011
#
_cell.length_a   1.000
_cell.length_b   1.000
_cell.length_c   1.000
_cell.angle_alpha   90.00
_cell.angle_beta   90.00
_cell.angle_gamma   90.00
#
_symmetry.space_group_name_H-M   'P 1'
#
loop_
_entity.id
_entity.type
_entity.pdbx_description
1 polymer ?
#
loop_
_entity_poly.entity_id
_entity_poly.type
_entity_poly.pdbx_seq_one_letter_code
_entity_poly.pdbx_strand_id
1 'polypeptide(L)'
;MRLDPQLAYTLLPRVDPGRVRSGRAVGLRDGAVLSLVAAGLTAVEIAALRATAITMANHQVVVSVHRHGISWYIGLPDDLGGRLLAWLTEARIWGLPEPVFHGCRGPLTSMGIWKILDRYRDPQSRRRRSFSRASKQPMNPVRRRAA
;
A
#
# COMPACT_ATOMS: atom_id res chain seq x y z
N MET A 1 -12.41 12.01 -0.87
CA MET A 1 -11.56 11.81 0.31
C MET A 1 -10.10 11.69 -0.10
N ARG A 2 -9.23 12.29 0.66
CA ARG A 2 -7.83 12.33 0.30
C ARG A 2 -6.99 11.49 1.23
N LEU A 3 -5.99 10.83 0.67
CA LEU A 3 -4.97 10.18 1.50
C LEU A 3 -4.06 11.26 2.09
N ASP A 4 -3.64 11.04 3.32
CA ASP A 4 -2.79 11.99 4.03
C ASP A 4 -1.33 11.59 3.89
N PRO A 5 -0.50 12.36 3.15
CA PRO A 5 0.91 12.03 2.99
C PRO A 5 1.66 11.97 4.32
N GLN A 6 1.34 12.85 5.24
CA GLN A 6 2.00 12.89 6.54
C GLN A 6 1.72 11.62 7.34
N LEU A 7 0.48 11.16 7.28
CA LEU A 7 0.11 9.92 7.95
C LEU A 7 0.89 8.75 7.36
N ALA A 8 0.99 8.68 6.04
CA ALA A 8 1.73 7.61 5.39
C ALA A 8 3.20 7.60 5.83
N TYR A 9 3.82 8.76 5.92
CA TYR A 9 5.19 8.87 6.41
C TYR A 9 5.31 8.30 7.81
N THR A 10 4.34 8.60 8.66
CA THR A 10 4.32 8.12 10.04
C THR A 10 4.14 6.60 10.09
N LEU A 11 3.40 6.03 9.14
CA LEU A 11 3.13 4.60 9.13
C LEU A 11 4.24 3.76 8.50
N LEU A 12 5.09 4.35 7.68
CA LEU A 12 6.13 3.60 6.99
C LEU A 12 6.99 2.72 7.89
N PRO A 13 7.45 3.20 9.07
CA PRO A 13 8.25 2.33 9.95
C PRO A 13 7.51 1.11 10.47
N ARG A 14 6.18 1.10 10.37
CA ARG A 14 5.39 -0.05 10.81
C ARG A 14 5.39 -1.17 9.78
N VAL A 15 5.84 -0.90 8.56
CA VAL A 15 5.88 -1.90 7.51
C VAL A 15 7.25 -2.56 7.51
N ASP A 16 7.30 -3.78 8.01
CA ASP A 16 8.53 -4.58 8.01
C ASP A 16 8.25 -5.82 7.16
N PRO A 17 8.79 -5.89 5.94
CA PRO A 17 8.51 -7.02 5.06
C PRO A 17 8.84 -8.38 5.68
N GLY A 18 9.82 -8.42 6.57
CA GLY A 18 10.18 -9.66 7.25
C GLY A 18 9.17 -10.11 8.29
N ARG A 19 8.27 -9.23 8.70
CA ARG A 19 7.30 -9.51 9.76
C ARG A 19 5.85 -9.40 9.32
N VAL A 20 5.61 -9.10 8.06
CA VAL A 20 4.25 -9.01 7.56
C VAL A 20 3.67 -10.42 7.49
N ARG A 21 2.51 -10.59 8.11
CA ARG A 21 1.86 -11.89 8.20
C ARG A 21 1.60 -12.53 6.84
N SER A 22 1.26 -11.71 5.85
CA SER A 22 0.94 -12.19 4.52
C SER A 22 2.17 -12.47 3.66
N GLY A 23 3.37 -12.26 4.21
CA GLY A 23 4.61 -12.57 3.53
C GLY A 23 5.40 -11.36 3.07
N ARG A 24 6.64 -11.63 2.67
CA ARG A 24 7.57 -10.58 2.29
C ARG A 24 7.10 -9.74 1.11
N ALA A 25 6.55 -10.38 0.08
CA ALA A 25 6.11 -9.66 -1.11
C ALA A 25 5.01 -8.66 -0.77
N VAL A 26 4.05 -9.07 0.07
CA VAL A 26 2.98 -8.16 0.49
C VAL A 26 3.54 -6.99 1.29
N GLY A 27 4.52 -7.25 2.15
CA GLY A 27 5.15 -6.17 2.91
C GLY A 27 5.88 -5.19 2.03
N LEU A 28 6.62 -5.67 1.03
CA LEU A 28 7.30 -4.81 0.08
C LEU A 28 6.30 -3.97 -0.73
N ARG A 29 5.21 -4.60 -1.15
CA ARG A 29 4.14 -3.90 -1.86
C ARG A 29 3.55 -2.79 -1.00
N ASP A 30 3.19 -3.13 0.23
CA ASP A 30 2.57 -2.17 1.15
C ASP A 30 3.50 -1.00 1.44
N GLY A 31 4.79 -1.26 1.62
CA GLY A 31 5.77 -0.21 1.83
C GLY A 31 5.87 0.72 0.62
N ALA A 32 5.83 0.16 -0.58
CA ALA A 32 5.87 0.96 -1.79
C ALA A 32 4.61 1.81 -1.94
N VAL A 33 3.44 1.25 -1.63
CA VAL A 33 2.18 2.00 -1.66
C VAL A 33 2.24 3.18 -0.69
N LEU A 34 2.65 2.95 0.55
CA LEU A 34 2.75 4.02 1.53
C LEU A 34 3.78 5.08 1.11
N SER A 35 4.86 4.66 0.46
CA SER A 35 5.86 5.59 -0.04
C SER A 35 5.27 6.55 -1.07
N LEU A 36 4.43 6.05 -1.96
CA LEU A 36 3.78 6.90 -2.96
C LEU A 36 2.73 7.81 -2.33
N VAL A 37 2.00 7.34 -1.32
CA VAL A 37 1.08 8.20 -0.59
C VAL A 37 1.88 9.32 0.10
N ALA A 38 3.00 8.99 0.73
CA ALA A 38 3.86 9.97 1.39
C ALA A 38 4.41 10.99 0.40
N ALA A 39 4.62 10.58 -0.84
CA ALA A 39 5.09 11.47 -1.90
C ALA A 39 3.98 12.36 -2.47
N GLY A 40 2.73 12.15 -2.06
CA GLY A 40 1.62 13.01 -2.45
C GLY A 40 0.72 12.47 -3.55
N LEU A 41 0.88 11.21 -3.95
CA LEU A 41 -0.02 10.63 -4.95
C LEU A 41 -1.36 10.28 -4.32
N THR A 42 -2.42 10.42 -5.11
CA THR A 42 -3.76 10.01 -4.66
C THR A 42 -3.94 8.51 -4.86
N ALA A 43 -4.97 7.96 -4.22
CA ALA A 43 -5.28 6.53 -4.36
C ALA A 43 -5.56 6.16 -5.82
N VAL A 44 -6.27 7.04 -6.54
CA VAL A 44 -6.58 6.81 -7.95
C VAL A 44 -5.30 6.81 -8.79
N GLU A 45 -4.40 7.75 -8.53
CA GLU A 45 -3.12 7.82 -9.24
C GLU A 45 -2.27 6.58 -9.00
N ILE A 46 -2.21 6.13 -7.76
CA ILE A 46 -1.44 4.93 -7.40
C ILE A 46 -2.04 3.70 -8.07
N ALA A 47 -3.36 3.57 -8.04
CA ALA A 47 -4.04 2.42 -8.64
C ALA A 47 -3.84 2.37 -10.16
N ALA A 48 -3.73 3.53 -10.81
CA ALA A 48 -3.56 3.62 -12.25
C ALA A 48 -2.09 3.57 -12.69
N LEU A 49 -1.17 3.58 -11.75
CA LEU A 49 0.25 3.70 -12.06
C LEU A 49 0.78 2.45 -12.76
N ARG A 50 1.54 2.65 -13.82
CA ARG A 50 2.21 1.56 -14.52
C ARG A 50 3.71 1.67 -14.32
N ALA A 51 4.39 0.53 -14.40
CA ALA A 51 5.82 0.51 -14.13
C ALA A 51 6.62 1.36 -15.13
N THR A 52 6.09 1.55 -16.35
CA THR A 52 6.73 2.42 -17.34
C THR A 52 6.75 3.90 -16.92
N ALA A 53 5.92 4.29 -15.96
CA ALA A 53 5.91 5.67 -15.47
C ALA A 53 6.97 5.93 -14.41
N ILE A 54 7.74 4.92 -14.04
CA ILE A 54 8.78 5.05 -13.02
C ILE A 54 10.12 4.98 -13.68
N THR A 55 10.94 6.02 -13.49
CA THR A 55 12.26 6.11 -14.11
C THR A 55 13.30 6.55 -13.08
N MET A 56 14.56 6.44 -13.48
CA MET A 56 15.66 6.96 -12.67
C MET A 56 16.24 8.19 -13.39
N ALA A 57 16.40 9.28 -12.65
CA ALA A 57 17.03 10.47 -13.17
C ALA A 57 17.99 10.99 -12.11
N ASN A 58 19.27 11.14 -12.46
CA ASN A 58 20.29 11.61 -11.54
C ASN A 58 20.29 10.85 -10.21
N HIS A 59 20.21 9.51 -10.30
CA HIS A 59 20.21 8.61 -9.14
C HIS A 59 18.97 8.77 -8.25
N GLN A 60 17.93 9.41 -8.77
CA GLN A 60 16.69 9.58 -8.03
C GLN A 60 15.56 8.88 -8.76
N VAL A 61 14.69 8.22 -8.00
CA VAL A 61 13.48 7.63 -8.57
C VAL A 61 12.49 8.74 -8.86
N VAL A 62 11.98 8.75 -10.09
CA VAL A 62 11.01 9.76 -10.52
C VAL A 62 9.76 9.06 -11.01
N VAL A 63 8.61 9.51 -10.54
CA VAL A 63 7.31 8.97 -10.91
C VAL A 63 6.57 10.00 -11.74
N SER A 64 6.06 9.58 -12.90
CA SER A 64 5.27 10.44 -13.77
C SER A 64 3.79 10.21 -13.47
N VAL A 65 3.06 11.28 -13.18
CA VAL A 65 1.61 11.23 -12.95
C VAL A 65 0.92 12.26 -13.82
N HIS A 66 -0.34 11.99 -14.13
CA HIS A 66 -1.15 12.86 -14.97
C HIS A 66 -2.19 13.54 -14.11
N ARG A 67 -2.20 14.87 -14.13
CA ARG A 67 -3.17 15.66 -13.36
C ARG A 67 -3.67 16.80 -14.23
N HIS A 68 -4.98 16.86 -14.42
CA HIS A 68 -5.59 17.93 -15.20
C HIS A 68 -4.97 18.08 -16.60
N GLY A 69 -4.70 16.95 -17.25
CA GLY A 69 -4.12 16.93 -18.59
C GLY A 69 -2.64 17.26 -18.65
N ILE A 70 -1.98 17.43 -17.52
CA ILE A 70 -0.56 17.77 -17.47
C ILE A 70 0.21 16.63 -16.81
N SER A 71 1.37 16.30 -17.39
CA SER A 71 2.26 15.33 -16.78
C SER A 71 3.13 16.00 -15.73
N TRP A 72 3.11 15.44 -14.53
CA TRP A 72 3.95 15.87 -13.43
C TRP A 72 4.99 14.80 -13.15
N TYR A 73 6.20 15.23 -12.80
CA TYR A 73 7.29 14.33 -12.48
C TYR A 73 7.66 14.54 -11.02
N ILE A 74 7.46 13.51 -10.22
CA ILE A 74 7.67 13.60 -8.78
C ILE A 74 8.92 12.81 -8.43
N GLY A 75 9.95 13.52 -7.94
CA GLY A 75 11.16 12.86 -7.46
C GLY A 75 10.95 12.35 -6.05
N LEU A 76 11.31 11.10 -5.81
CA LEU A 76 11.15 10.51 -4.49
C LEU A 76 12.44 10.65 -3.68
N PRO A 77 12.34 11.03 -2.40
CA PRO A 77 13.49 10.92 -1.51
C PRO A 77 13.99 9.48 -1.46
N ASP A 78 15.26 9.29 -1.10
CA ASP A 78 15.91 7.98 -1.16
C ASP A 78 15.18 6.92 -0.34
N ASP A 79 14.65 7.26 0.81
CA ASP A 79 13.93 6.30 1.65
C ASP A 79 12.64 5.82 0.96
N LEU A 80 11.92 6.73 0.32
CA LEU A 80 10.69 6.38 -0.39
C LEU A 80 11.02 5.65 -1.70
N GLY A 81 11.98 6.18 -2.45
CA GLY A 81 12.39 5.58 -3.71
C GLY A 81 12.93 4.17 -3.52
N GLY A 82 13.68 3.95 -2.45
CA GLY A 82 14.21 2.62 -2.15
C GLY A 82 13.12 1.59 -1.93
N ARG A 83 12.05 1.96 -1.25
CA ARG A 83 10.93 1.05 -1.03
C ARG A 83 10.21 0.71 -2.33
N LEU A 84 10.05 1.71 -3.19
CA LEU A 84 9.42 1.47 -4.48
C LEU A 84 10.27 0.55 -5.35
N LEU A 85 11.58 0.79 -5.40
CA LEU A 85 12.50 -0.06 -6.16
C LEU A 85 12.51 -1.50 -5.64
N ALA A 86 12.47 -1.67 -4.32
CA ALA A 86 12.44 -3.00 -3.72
C ALA A 86 11.21 -3.78 -4.18
N TRP A 87 10.05 -3.10 -4.25
CA TRP A 87 8.84 -3.74 -4.74
C TRP A 87 8.94 -4.07 -6.23
N LEU A 88 9.41 -3.14 -7.05
CA LEU A 88 9.54 -3.38 -8.49
C LEU A 88 10.46 -4.55 -8.78
N THR A 89 11.53 -4.69 -8.00
CA THR A 89 12.48 -5.79 -8.13
C THR A 89 11.82 -7.11 -7.73
N GLU A 90 11.11 -7.11 -6.62
CA GLU A 90 10.42 -8.31 -6.14
C GLU A 90 9.36 -8.77 -7.15
N ALA A 91 8.60 -7.84 -7.69
CA ALA A 91 7.52 -8.12 -8.63
C ALA A 91 8.03 -8.40 -10.04
N ARG A 92 9.28 -8.06 -10.32
CA ARG A 92 9.91 -8.26 -11.63
C ARG A 92 9.17 -7.54 -12.77
N ILE A 93 8.72 -6.33 -12.49
CA ILE A 93 7.96 -5.56 -13.49
C ILE A 93 8.67 -4.28 -13.92
N TRP A 94 9.91 -4.08 -13.50
CA TRP A 94 10.64 -2.86 -13.82
C TRP A 94 10.68 -2.64 -15.33
N GLY A 95 10.19 -1.47 -15.74
CA GLY A 95 10.19 -1.10 -17.16
C GLY A 95 9.09 -1.73 -18.00
N LEU A 96 8.22 -2.54 -17.42
CA LEU A 96 7.15 -3.19 -18.16
C LEU A 96 5.87 -2.35 -18.14
N PRO A 97 5.00 -2.50 -19.17
CA PRO A 97 3.73 -1.77 -19.19
C PRO A 97 2.68 -2.43 -18.29
N GLU A 98 3.09 -2.87 -17.13
CA GLU A 98 2.23 -3.55 -16.16
C GLU A 98 1.81 -2.60 -15.07
N PRO A 99 0.63 -2.81 -14.45
CA PRO A 99 0.28 -2.06 -13.25
C PRO A 99 1.34 -2.29 -12.18
N VAL A 100 1.68 -1.24 -11.45
CA VAL A 100 2.72 -1.35 -10.43
C VAL A 100 2.27 -2.26 -9.28
N PHE A 101 0.99 -2.20 -8.91
CA PHE A 101 0.51 -2.92 -7.75
C PHE A 101 -0.57 -3.93 -8.09
N HIS A 102 -0.45 -5.10 -7.49
CA HIS A 102 -1.40 -6.18 -7.66
C HIS A 102 -1.91 -6.66 -6.31
N GLY A 103 -3.16 -7.07 -6.28
CA GLY A 103 -3.74 -7.81 -5.17
C GLY A 103 -3.97 -9.24 -5.61
N CYS A 104 -4.67 -10.02 -4.78
CA CYS A 104 -4.94 -11.41 -5.13
C CYS A 104 -5.93 -11.56 -6.29
N ARG A 105 -6.65 -10.51 -6.64
CA ARG A 105 -7.63 -10.59 -7.74
C ARG A 105 -7.24 -9.75 -8.94
N GLY A 106 -5.98 -9.38 -9.06
CA GLY A 106 -5.51 -8.55 -10.16
C GLY A 106 -5.02 -7.21 -9.70
N PRO A 107 -5.02 -6.18 -10.59
CA PRO A 107 -4.50 -4.87 -10.22
C PRO A 107 -5.21 -4.29 -8.99
N LEU A 108 -4.44 -3.62 -8.14
CA LEU A 108 -5.01 -2.98 -6.96
C LEU A 108 -5.91 -1.83 -7.37
N THR A 109 -7.04 -1.72 -6.72
CA THR A 109 -7.97 -0.62 -6.93
C THR A 109 -7.68 0.50 -5.93
N SER A 110 -8.29 1.67 -6.12
CA SER A 110 -8.16 2.76 -5.17
C SER A 110 -8.67 2.35 -3.78
N MET A 111 -9.71 1.53 -3.73
CA MET A 111 -10.20 0.99 -2.46
C MET A 111 -9.16 0.09 -1.80
N GLY A 112 -8.47 -0.71 -2.60
CA GLY A 112 -7.38 -1.56 -2.09
C GLY A 112 -6.26 -0.74 -1.49
N ILE A 113 -5.93 0.40 -2.09
CA ILE A 113 -4.92 1.31 -1.55
C ILE A 113 -5.37 1.82 -0.17
N TRP A 114 -6.63 2.24 -0.05
CA TRP A 114 -7.18 2.69 1.22
C TRP A 114 -7.09 1.61 2.29
N LYS A 115 -7.39 0.37 1.92
CA LYS A 115 -7.34 -0.76 2.87
C LYS A 115 -5.92 -1.02 3.36
N ILE A 116 -4.93 -0.83 2.50
CA ILE A 116 -3.54 -0.99 2.90
C ILE A 116 -3.19 0.08 3.95
N LEU A 117 -3.53 1.33 3.68
CA LEU A 117 -3.26 2.41 4.62
C LEU A 117 -3.94 2.13 5.96
N ASP A 118 -5.21 1.73 5.92
CA ASP A 118 -5.98 1.47 7.13
C ASP A 118 -5.40 0.31 7.94
N ARG A 119 -4.83 -0.68 7.28
CA ARG A 119 -4.21 -1.82 7.94
C ARG A 119 -3.10 -1.42 8.91
N TYR A 120 -2.32 -0.43 8.55
CA TYR A 120 -1.19 0.01 9.37
C TYR A 120 -1.55 1.15 10.30
N ARG A 121 -2.66 1.83 10.05
CA ARG A 121 -3.03 3.00 10.82
C ARG A 121 -3.44 2.66 12.23
N ASP A 122 -4.18 1.59 12.42
CA ASP A 122 -4.68 1.21 13.72
C ASP A 122 -4.65 -0.30 13.93
N PRO A 123 -3.50 -0.84 14.34
CA PRO A 123 -3.41 -2.28 14.63
C PRO A 123 -4.39 -2.75 15.69
N GLN A 124 -4.71 -1.91 16.65
CA GLN A 124 -5.67 -2.24 17.69
C GLN A 124 -7.08 -2.39 17.13
N SER A 125 -7.47 -1.50 16.26
CA SER A 125 -8.76 -1.58 15.61
C SER A 125 -8.87 -2.86 14.81
N ARG A 126 -7.81 -3.25 14.13
CA ARG A 126 -7.78 -4.48 13.36
C ARG A 126 -7.94 -5.70 14.27
N ARG A 127 -7.27 -5.71 15.40
CA ARG A 127 -7.41 -6.78 16.37
C ARG A 127 -8.83 -6.88 16.88
N ARG A 128 -9.42 -5.75 17.21
CA ARG A 128 -10.79 -5.72 17.72
C ARG A 128 -11.77 -6.26 16.70
N ARG A 129 -11.58 -5.92 15.44
CA ARG A 129 -12.47 -6.45 14.39
C ARG A 129 -12.36 -7.95 14.26
N SER A 130 -11.17 -8.49 14.32
CA SER A 130 -10.98 -9.93 14.26
C SER A 130 -11.61 -10.61 15.45
N PHE A 131 -11.40 -10.07 16.61
CA PHE A 131 -11.94 -10.62 17.83
C PHE A 131 -13.47 -10.57 17.82
N SER A 132 -14.03 -9.46 17.39
CA SER A 132 -15.46 -9.29 17.28
C SER A 132 -16.07 -10.31 16.33
N ARG A 133 -15.41 -10.60 15.22
CA ARG A 133 -15.86 -11.58 14.27
C ARG A 133 -15.89 -12.97 14.91
N ALA A 134 -14.88 -13.30 15.67
CA ALA A 134 -14.83 -14.58 16.35
C ALA A 134 -15.94 -14.69 17.38
N SER A 135 -16.24 -13.63 18.12
CA SER A 135 -17.29 -13.70 19.11
C SER A 135 -18.68 -13.76 18.49
N LYS A 136 -18.81 -13.40 17.23
CA LYS A 136 -20.08 -13.53 16.56
C LYS A 136 -20.33 -14.93 16.03
N GLN A 137 -19.36 -15.78 16.06
CA GLN A 137 -19.54 -17.11 15.62
C GLN A 137 -20.39 -17.80 16.62
N PRO A 138 -21.27 -18.44 16.15
CA PRO A 138 -22.26 -18.92 16.93
C PRO A 138 -21.90 -19.79 17.94
N MET A 139 -21.49 -19.77 18.36
CA MET A 139 -21.24 -20.27 19.23
C MET A 139 -21.98 -20.20 20.02
N ASN A 140 -22.48 -20.12 19.85
CA ASN A 140 -22.96 -19.93 20.57
C ASN A 140 -23.84 -19.96 21.24
N PRO A 141 -24.24 -20.57 21.00
CA PRO A 141 -25.37 -20.40 21.71
C PRO A 141 -25.26 -20.93 23.02
N VAL A 142 -24.65 -21.85 23.09
CA VAL A 142 -24.43 -22.37 24.26
C VAL A 142 -23.99 -21.45 25.19
N ARG A 143 -23.13 -20.81 24.83
CA ARG A 143 -22.56 -20.04 25.65
C ARG A 143 -23.42 -19.07 26.15
N ARG A 144 -24.37 -18.94 25.69
CA ARG A 144 -25.06 -17.98 26.09
C ARG A 144 -25.86 -18.31 27.07
N ARG A 145 -25.95 -19.20 27.48
CA ARG A 145 -26.40 -19.39 28.31
C ARG A 145 -26.48 -19.32 29.29
N ALA A 146 -26.50 -19.37 29.12
CA ALA A 146 -26.38 -19.14 30.00
C ALA A 146 -26.42 -18.43 30.38
N ALA A 147 -26.77 -18.42 29.90
CA ALA A 147 -26.71 -17.67 30.02
C ALA A 147 -26.45 -17.44 29.83
#